data_16a8d9721d5f6b5501cac6ad475c52d2
#
_entry.id   16a8d9721d5f6b5501cac6ad475c52d2
#
_cell.length_a   1.000
_cell.length_b   1.000
_cell.length_c   1.000
_cell.angle_alpha   90.00
_cell.angle_beta   90.00
_cell.angle_gamma   90.00
#
_symmetry.space_group_name_H-M   'P 1'
#
loop_
_entity.id
_entity.type
_entity.pdbx_description
1 polymer ?
#
loop_
_entity_poly.entity_id
_entity_poly.type
_entity_poly.pdbx_seq_one_letter_code
_entity_poly.pdbx_strand_id
1 'polypeptide(L)'
;MTTSSPRTTTLRPQTDAEYDVWLAAIIPTYAADKVASGVWSADDAVEKSRQEYATLLPQGRQTPGHHHYAIIGADGQPVGSLWIAEAQRPGKRVAYVYDVTIAPDHRRQGHALRAFQALEGEVARLGLAGIALHVFGHNTAAQALYAKLGFQPTNINLYKAVPPAA
;
A
#
# COMPACT_ATOMS: atom_id res chain seq x y z
N MET A 1 21.76 22.42 23.46
CA MET A 1 21.31 21.02 23.34
C MET A 1 19.94 21.03 22.70
N THR A 2 19.88 20.88 21.39
CA THR A 2 18.61 20.76 20.65
C THR A 2 18.07 19.36 20.88
N THR A 3 17.09 19.24 21.74
CA THR A 3 16.28 18.02 21.87
C THR A 3 15.52 17.83 20.58
N SER A 4 16.05 16.98 19.70
CA SER A 4 15.30 16.49 18.54
C SER A 4 14.06 15.80 19.06
N SER A 5 12.89 16.41 18.87
CA SER A 5 11.61 15.74 19.12
C SER A 5 11.62 14.39 18.40
N PRO A 6 11.14 13.32 19.05
CA PRO A 6 11.08 12.03 18.39
C PRO A 6 10.29 12.19 17.09
N ARG A 7 10.88 11.76 15.97
CA ARG A 7 10.22 11.77 14.66
C ARG A 7 9.10 10.73 14.69
N THR A 8 7.99 11.08 15.30
CA THR A 8 6.80 10.23 15.38
C THR A 8 6.09 10.22 14.03
N THR A 9 5.67 9.03 13.62
CA THR A 9 4.74 8.83 12.51
C THR A 9 3.59 8.00 13.06
N THR A 10 2.37 8.44 12.85
CA THR A 10 1.17 7.76 13.33
C THR A 10 0.21 7.49 12.17
N LEU A 11 -0.75 6.61 12.40
CA LEU A 11 -1.85 6.35 11.48
C LEU A 11 -3.15 6.93 12.05
N ARG A 12 -3.92 7.53 11.19
CA ARG A 12 -5.26 8.02 11.47
C ARG A 12 -6.17 7.60 10.31
N PRO A 13 -7.43 7.17 10.57
CA PRO A 13 -8.38 6.98 9.47
C PRO A 13 -8.44 8.21 8.56
N GLN A 14 -8.46 8.00 7.25
CA GLN A 14 -8.65 9.10 6.29
C GLN A 14 -10.01 9.76 6.51
N THR A 15 -10.08 11.07 6.29
CA THR A 15 -11.34 11.77 6.07
C THR A 15 -11.90 11.44 4.68
N ASP A 16 -13.15 11.76 4.42
CA ASP A 16 -13.76 11.56 3.09
C ASP A 16 -13.00 12.37 2.02
N ALA A 17 -12.62 13.61 2.33
CA ALA A 17 -11.85 14.46 1.42
C ALA A 17 -10.45 13.86 1.10
N GLU A 18 -9.76 13.31 2.10
CA GLU A 18 -8.46 12.66 1.89
C GLU A 18 -8.61 11.38 1.05
N TYR A 19 -9.66 10.61 1.27
CA TYR A 19 -9.97 9.43 0.47
C TYR A 19 -10.27 9.80 -0.99
N ASP A 20 -11.06 10.83 -1.23
CA ASP A 20 -11.38 11.30 -2.58
C ASP A 20 -10.13 11.75 -3.35
N VAL A 21 -9.24 12.47 -2.68
CA VAL A 21 -7.93 12.87 -3.26
C VAL A 21 -7.07 11.65 -3.57
N TRP A 22 -6.99 10.68 -2.64
CA TRP A 22 -6.27 9.44 -2.85
C TRP A 22 -6.84 8.65 -4.03
N LEU A 23 -8.15 8.46 -4.09
CA LEU A 23 -8.82 7.70 -5.16
C LEU A 23 -8.61 8.33 -6.53
N ALA A 24 -8.69 9.66 -6.61
CA ALA A 24 -8.44 10.40 -7.84
C ALA A 24 -7.00 10.23 -8.35
N ALA A 25 -6.04 10.09 -7.45
CA ALA A 25 -4.63 9.89 -7.78
C ALA A 25 -4.28 8.44 -8.13
N ILE A 26 -4.85 7.46 -7.40
CA ILE A 26 -4.47 6.05 -7.56
C ILE A 26 -5.03 5.44 -8.84
N ILE A 27 -6.22 5.84 -9.28
CA ILE A 27 -6.85 5.31 -10.50
C ILE A 27 -5.96 5.50 -11.73
N PRO A 28 -5.50 6.72 -12.09
CA PRO A 28 -4.62 6.90 -13.25
C PRO A 28 -3.24 6.27 -13.05
N THR A 29 -2.71 6.25 -11.83
CA THR A 29 -1.41 5.61 -11.52
C THR A 29 -1.48 4.11 -11.80
N TYR A 30 -2.49 3.43 -11.28
CA TYR A 30 -2.69 1.99 -11.50
C TYR A 30 -2.92 1.68 -12.99
N ALA A 31 -3.70 2.51 -13.70
CA ALA A 31 -3.88 2.38 -15.14
C ALA A 31 -2.55 2.47 -15.89
N ALA A 32 -1.70 3.44 -15.56
CA ALA A 32 -0.38 3.60 -16.16
C ALA A 32 0.54 2.39 -15.91
N ASP A 33 0.53 1.83 -14.71
CA ASP A 33 1.29 0.62 -14.36
C ASP A 33 0.84 -0.60 -15.19
N LYS A 34 -0.48 -0.76 -15.38
CA LYS A 34 -1.06 -1.82 -16.20
C LYS A 34 -0.70 -1.68 -17.68
N VAL A 35 -0.66 -0.46 -18.20
CA VAL A 35 -0.20 -0.19 -19.57
C VAL A 35 1.29 -0.46 -19.71
N ALA A 36 2.11 0.02 -18.78
CA ALA A 36 3.55 -0.18 -18.78
C ALA A 36 3.94 -1.66 -18.70
N SER A 37 3.14 -2.47 -18.00
CA SER A 37 3.32 -3.94 -17.92
C SER A 37 2.75 -4.71 -19.11
N GLY A 38 2.13 -4.02 -20.10
CA GLY A 38 1.55 -4.63 -21.30
C GLY A 38 0.24 -5.39 -21.05
N VAL A 39 -0.39 -5.22 -19.89
CA VAL A 39 -1.65 -5.91 -19.54
C VAL A 39 -2.86 -5.22 -20.13
N TRP A 40 -2.84 -3.88 -20.22
CA TRP A 40 -3.94 -3.07 -20.77
C TRP A 40 -3.48 -2.19 -21.92
N SER A 41 -4.43 -1.89 -22.84
CA SER A 41 -4.27 -0.81 -23.81
C SER A 41 -4.40 0.54 -23.13
N ALA A 42 -3.63 1.53 -23.61
CA ALA A 42 -3.73 2.91 -23.11
C ALA A 42 -5.11 3.55 -23.37
N ASP A 43 -5.84 3.09 -24.39
CA ASP A 43 -7.10 3.69 -24.83
C ASP A 43 -8.22 3.62 -23.79
N ASP A 44 -8.25 2.56 -22.97
CA ASP A 44 -9.31 2.29 -22.02
C ASP A 44 -8.81 2.01 -20.59
N ALA A 45 -7.50 2.12 -20.36
CA ALA A 45 -6.86 1.75 -19.11
C ALA A 45 -7.42 2.51 -17.88
N VAL A 46 -7.67 3.82 -18.00
CA VAL A 46 -8.19 4.62 -16.89
C VAL A 46 -9.61 4.21 -16.53
N GLU A 47 -10.45 3.92 -17.55
CA GLU A 47 -11.81 3.48 -17.29
C GLU A 47 -11.84 2.08 -16.66
N LYS A 48 -11.02 1.15 -17.15
CA LYS A 48 -10.84 -0.17 -16.53
C LYS A 48 -10.40 -0.06 -15.08
N SER A 49 -9.42 0.80 -14.79
CA SER A 49 -8.97 1.07 -13.43
C SER A 49 -10.12 1.57 -12.56
N ARG A 50 -10.89 2.55 -13.03
CA ARG A 50 -12.05 3.07 -12.31
C ARG A 50 -13.06 1.98 -11.99
N GLN A 51 -13.35 1.09 -12.93
CA GLN A 51 -14.29 -0.02 -12.74
C GLN A 51 -13.75 -1.06 -11.74
N GLU A 52 -12.46 -1.38 -11.78
CA GLU A 52 -11.84 -2.28 -10.79
C GLU A 52 -11.94 -1.69 -9.38
N TYR A 53 -11.62 -0.40 -9.19
CA TYR A 53 -11.75 0.24 -7.89
C TYR A 53 -13.20 0.33 -7.41
N ALA A 54 -14.15 0.62 -8.32
CA ALA A 54 -15.58 0.63 -7.98
C ALA A 54 -16.08 -0.76 -7.55
N THR A 55 -15.58 -1.82 -8.16
CA THR A 55 -15.90 -3.20 -7.79
C THR A 55 -15.27 -3.60 -6.46
N LEU A 56 -14.02 -3.20 -6.22
CA LEU A 56 -13.27 -3.53 -5.02
C LEU A 56 -13.75 -2.73 -3.80
N LEU A 57 -14.18 -1.49 -4.03
CA LEU A 57 -14.63 -0.55 -3.00
C LEU A 57 -16.06 -0.06 -3.27
N PRO A 58 -17.07 -0.96 -3.26
CA PRO A 58 -18.45 -0.62 -3.65
C PRO A 58 -19.13 0.38 -2.72
N GLN A 59 -18.63 0.56 -1.50
CA GLN A 59 -19.08 1.57 -0.54
C GLN A 59 -17.97 2.61 -0.26
N GLY A 60 -17.07 2.79 -1.22
CA GLY A 60 -15.94 3.73 -1.08
C GLY A 60 -15.12 3.43 0.17
N ARG A 61 -14.76 4.48 0.91
CA ARG A 61 -13.98 4.40 2.14
C ARG A 61 -14.63 3.52 3.23
N GLN A 62 -15.95 3.35 3.18
CA GLN A 62 -16.73 2.57 4.16
C GLN A 62 -16.95 1.11 3.74
N THR A 63 -16.29 0.65 2.68
CA THR A 63 -16.37 -0.74 2.25
C THR A 63 -15.92 -1.67 3.40
N PRO A 64 -16.76 -2.62 3.83
CA PRO A 64 -16.45 -3.49 4.95
C PRO A 64 -15.13 -4.26 4.75
N GLY A 65 -14.33 -4.36 5.80
CA GLY A 65 -13.04 -5.04 5.76
C GLY A 65 -11.91 -4.25 5.08
N HIS A 66 -12.18 -3.04 4.59
CA HIS A 66 -11.16 -2.13 4.05
C HIS A 66 -10.91 -0.99 5.00
N HIS A 67 -9.64 -0.66 5.23
CA HIS A 67 -9.22 0.40 6.14
C HIS A 67 -8.24 1.32 5.43
N HIS A 68 -8.61 2.60 5.36
CA HIS A 68 -7.82 3.65 4.71
C HIS A 68 -7.27 4.61 5.76
N TYR A 69 -5.95 4.74 5.81
CA TYR A 69 -5.25 5.58 6.78
C TYR A 69 -4.51 6.73 6.10
N ALA A 70 -4.54 7.89 6.72
CA ALA A 70 -3.55 8.93 6.52
C ALA A 70 -2.32 8.62 7.38
N ILE A 71 -1.14 8.72 6.80
CA ILE A 71 0.14 8.64 7.52
C ILE A 71 0.47 10.06 7.98
N ILE A 72 0.56 10.25 9.28
CA ILE A 72 0.71 11.57 9.90
C ILE A 72 2.15 11.75 10.38
N GLY A 73 2.79 12.84 9.95
CA GLY A 73 4.12 13.23 10.39
C GLY A 73 4.16 13.83 11.79
N ALA A 74 5.35 14.13 12.27
CA ALA A 74 5.58 14.70 13.61
C ALA A 74 4.95 16.09 13.83
N ASP A 75 4.71 16.81 12.74
CA ASP A 75 4.04 18.12 12.72
C ASP A 75 2.51 18.02 12.68
N GLY A 76 1.97 16.78 12.72
CA GLY A 76 0.54 16.52 12.64
C GLY A 76 -0.04 16.59 11.22
N GLN A 77 0.78 16.80 10.19
CA GLN A 77 0.33 16.88 8.81
C GLN A 77 0.38 15.52 8.11
N PRO A 78 -0.54 15.25 7.17
CA PRO A 78 -0.49 14.07 6.33
C PRO A 78 0.78 14.07 5.45
N VAL A 79 1.54 12.99 5.51
CA VAL A 79 2.76 12.78 4.70
C VAL A 79 2.61 11.61 3.73
N GLY A 80 1.48 10.93 3.76
CA GLY A 80 1.20 9.80 2.89
C GLY A 80 -0.11 9.10 3.23
N SER A 81 -0.34 7.97 2.59
CA SER A 81 -1.51 7.12 2.77
C SER A 81 -1.15 5.65 2.86
N LEU A 82 -2.00 4.87 3.50
CA LEU A 82 -1.88 3.42 3.62
C LEU A 82 -3.27 2.79 3.56
N TRP A 83 -3.44 1.80 2.70
CA TRP A 83 -4.68 1.05 2.54
C TRP A 83 -4.45 -0.43 2.75
N ILE A 84 -5.22 -1.00 3.67
CA ILE A 84 -5.25 -2.44 3.93
C ILE A 84 -6.66 -2.99 3.72
N ALA A 85 -6.73 -4.28 3.42
CA ALA A 85 -7.97 -5.05 3.52
C ALA A 85 -7.77 -6.30 4.38
N GLU A 86 -8.82 -6.70 5.08
CA GLU A 86 -8.86 -7.96 5.81
C GLU A 86 -8.95 -9.12 4.81
N ALA A 87 -7.98 -10.00 4.83
CA ALA A 87 -7.90 -11.13 3.92
C ALA A 87 -7.85 -12.46 4.66
N GLN A 88 -8.59 -13.44 4.14
CA GLN A 88 -8.55 -14.79 4.68
C GLN A 88 -7.32 -15.54 4.15
N ARG A 89 -6.60 -16.17 5.06
CA ARG A 89 -5.51 -17.11 4.78
C ARG A 89 -5.84 -18.44 5.48
N PRO A 90 -5.23 -19.55 5.08
CA PRO A 90 -5.47 -20.81 5.77
C PRO A 90 -5.26 -20.70 7.28
N GLY A 91 -6.33 -20.92 8.05
CA GLY A 91 -6.32 -20.88 9.52
C GLY A 91 -6.24 -19.50 10.17
N LYS A 92 -6.22 -18.39 9.41
CA LYS A 92 -6.08 -17.04 10.00
C LYS A 92 -6.60 -15.93 9.08
N ARG A 93 -6.93 -14.78 9.69
CA ARG A 93 -7.17 -13.51 8.98
C ARG A 93 -5.96 -12.62 9.10
N VAL A 94 -5.63 -11.91 8.03
CA VAL A 94 -4.49 -11.00 7.95
C VAL A 94 -4.90 -9.66 7.36
N ALA A 95 -4.12 -8.61 7.64
CA ALA A 95 -4.18 -7.35 6.92
C ALA A 95 -3.38 -7.48 5.62
N TYR A 96 -4.03 -7.37 4.47
CA TYR A 96 -3.36 -7.31 3.18
C TYR A 96 -3.16 -5.85 2.78
N VAL A 97 -1.92 -5.42 2.58
CA VAL A 97 -1.57 -4.06 2.16
C VAL A 97 -1.77 -3.94 0.65
N TYR A 98 -2.74 -3.13 0.25
CA TYR A 98 -3.00 -2.83 -1.15
C TYR A 98 -2.18 -1.65 -1.66
N ASP A 99 -2.02 -0.62 -0.81
CA ASP A 99 -1.25 0.57 -1.17
C ASP A 99 -0.57 1.17 0.05
N VAL A 100 0.64 1.67 -0.16
CA VAL A 100 1.37 2.52 0.77
C VAL A 100 2.13 3.57 -0.03
N THR A 101 1.80 4.83 0.18
CA THR A 101 2.39 5.95 -0.54
C THR A 101 2.89 7.02 0.43
N ILE A 102 4.13 7.45 0.24
CA ILE A 102 4.69 8.63 0.91
C ILE A 102 4.82 9.75 -0.12
N ALA A 103 4.30 10.92 0.22
CA ALA A 103 4.39 12.10 -0.63
C ALA A 103 5.87 12.41 -0.97
N PRO A 104 6.17 12.82 -2.22
CA PRO A 104 7.56 12.97 -2.69
C PRO A 104 8.46 13.76 -1.74
N ASP A 105 7.98 14.90 -1.21
CA ASP A 105 8.74 15.78 -0.33
C ASP A 105 9.01 15.19 1.06
N HIS A 106 8.34 14.08 1.41
CA HIS A 106 8.49 13.40 2.70
C HIS A 106 9.19 12.03 2.59
N ARG A 107 9.65 11.67 1.39
CA ARG A 107 10.37 10.40 1.17
C ARG A 107 11.75 10.40 1.81
N ARG A 108 12.30 9.20 2.02
CA ARG A 108 13.64 8.96 2.60
C ARG A 108 13.83 9.52 4.02
N GLN A 109 12.74 9.77 4.73
CA GLN A 109 12.73 10.27 6.11
C GLN A 109 12.27 9.19 7.12
N GLY A 110 12.08 7.95 6.69
CA GLY A 110 11.67 6.81 7.51
C GLY A 110 10.17 6.75 7.82
N HIS A 111 9.34 7.55 7.14
CA HIS A 111 7.89 7.53 7.36
C HIS A 111 7.25 6.18 7.04
N ALA A 112 7.65 5.51 5.95
CA ALA A 112 7.13 4.19 5.60
C ALA A 112 7.45 3.15 6.68
N LEU A 113 8.68 3.12 7.18
CA LEU A 113 9.08 2.21 8.26
C LEU A 113 8.19 2.40 9.49
N ARG A 114 8.04 3.64 9.96
CA ARG A 114 7.24 3.95 11.15
C ARG A 114 5.74 3.75 10.93
N ALA A 115 5.24 3.96 9.70
CA ALA A 115 3.86 3.67 9.35
C ALA A 115 3.55 2.17 9.47
N PHE A 116 4.44 1.29 9.00
CA PHE A 116 4.28 -0.16 9.19
C PHE A 116 4.37 -0.57 10.67
N GLN A 117 5.24 0.05 11.45
CA GLN A 117 5.30 -0.19 12.90
C GLN A 117 3.99 0.23 13.59
N ALA A 118 3.41 1.37 13.21
CA ALA A 118 2.10 1.80 13.69
C ALA A 118 0.97 0.86 13.22
N LEU A 119 1.08 0.33 11.99
CA LEU A 119 0.12 -0.63 11.44
C LEU A 119 0.07 -1.93 12.24
N GLU A 120 1.18 -2.39 12.82
CA GLU A 120 1.18 -3.57 13.69
C GLU A 120 0.22 -3.41 14.87
N GLY A 121 0.15 -2.22 15.46
CA GLY A 121 -0.82 -1.89 16.51
C GLY A 121 -2.26 -1.93 16.02
N GLU A 122 -2.54 -1.40 14.84
CA GLU A 122 -3.87 -1.44 14.23
C GLU A 122 -4.29 -2.88 13.88
N VAL A 123 -3.39 -3.68 13.35
CA VAL A 123 -3.61 -5.10 13.02
C VAL A 123 -3.97 -5.90 14.27
N ALA A 124 -3.25 -5.67 15.37
CA ALA A 124 -3.56 -6.27 16.67
C ALA A 124 -4.93 -5.83 17.19
N ARG A 125 -5.26 -4.54 17.09
CA ARG A 125 -6.57 -3.99 17.48
C ARG A 125 -7.73 -4.58 16.68
N LEU A 126 -7.51 -4.87 15.39
CA LEU A 126 -8.49 -5.51 14.50
C LEU A 126 -8.59 -7.04 14.72
N GLY A 127 -7.77 -7.60 15.60
CA GLY A 127 -7.75 -9.05 15.85
C GLY A 127 -7.20 -9.86 14.67
N LEU A 128 -6.35 -9.26 13.83
CA LEU A 128 -5.72 -9.90 12.68
C LEU A 128 -4.37 -10.51 13.07
N ALA A 129 -4.01 -11.62 12.45
CA ALA A 129 -2.84 -12.42 12.85
C ALA A 129 -1.51 -11.94 12.24
N GLY A 130 -1.55 -10.98 11.32
CA GLY A 130 -0.34 -10.49 10.67
C GLY A 130 -0.62 -9.59 9.48
N ILE A 131 0.45 -9.16 8.83
CA ILE A 131 0.43 -8.28 7.66
C ILE A 131 0.97 -9.06 6.47
N ALA A 132 0.27 -9.02 5.34
CA ALA A 132 0.70 -9.60 4.08
C ALA A 132 0.72 -8.52 2.99
N LEU A 133 1.62 -8.67 2.04
CA LEU A 133 1.72 -7.78 0.88
C LEU A 133 2.35 -8.51 -0.31
N HIS A 134 2.25 -7.89 -1.48
CA HIS A 134 2.99 -8.26 -2.67
C HIS A 134 4.03 -7.19 -2.98
N VAL A 135 5.21 -7.59 -3.41
CA VAL A 135 6.26 -6.69 -3.89
C VAL A 135 6.91 -7.29 -5.14
N PHE A 136 7.10 -6.45 -6.14
CA PHE A 136 7.78 -6.87 -7.37
C PHE A 136 9.28 -7.10 -7.13
N GLY A 137 9.84 -8.11 -7.84
CA GLY A 137 11.25 -8.47 -7.71
C GLY A 137 12.24 -7.33 -8.03
N HIS A 138 11.86 -6.39 -8.90
CA HIS A 138 12.68 -5.23 -9.25
C HIS A 138 12.63 -4.10 -8.20
N ASN A 139 11.64 -4.11 -7.28
CA ASN A 139 11.51 -3.09 -6.24
C ASN A 139 12.39 -3.43 -5.03
N THR A 140 13.70 -3.34 -5.21
CA THR A 140 14.69 -3.71 -4.19
C THR A 140 14.64 -2.80 -2.95
N ALA A 141 14.28 -1.53 -3.12
CA ALA A 141 14.13 -0.60 -2.01
C ALA A 141 12.98 -0.99 -1.06
N ALA A 142 11.82 -1.38 -1.61
CA ALA A 142 10.70 -1.87 -0.83
C ALA A 142 11.03 -3.22 -0.17
N GLN A 143 11.70 -4.12 -0.88
CA GLN A 143 12.14 -5.41 -0.31
C GLN A 143 13.07 -5.22 0.88
N ALA A 144 14.02 -4.27 0.80
CA ALA A 144 14.92 -3.95 1.90
C ALA A 144 14.16 -3.38 3.12
N LEU A 145 13.15 -2.53 2.88
CA LEU A 145 12.26 -2.03 3.93
C LEU A 145 11.50 -3.18 4.62
N TYR A 146 10.88 -4.06 3.84
CA TYR A 146 10.11 -5.17 4.38
C TYR A 146 10.98 -6.19 5.12
N ALA A 147 12.17 -6.48 4.61
CA ALA A 147 13.14 -7.33 5.34
C ALA A 147 13.52 -6.72 6.70
N LYS A 148 13.77 -5.40 6.75
CA LYS A 148 14.06 -4.67 8.00
C LYS A 148 12.89 -4.71 8.98
N LEU A 149 11.64 -4.76 8.49
CA LEU A 149 10.42 -4.89 9.29
C LEU A 149 10.12 -6.34 9.71
N GLY A 150 10.92 -7.32 9.27
CA GLY A 150 10.75 -8.73 9.63
C GLY A 150 9.81 -9.51 8.72
N PHE A 151 9.40 -8.95 7.57
CA PHE A 151 8.63 -9.71 6.58
C PHE A 151 9.44 -10.86 6.02
N GLN A 152 8.80 -12.00 5.82
CA GLN A 152 9.40 -13.19 5.22
C GLN A 152 8.72 -13.51 3.88
N PRO A 153 9.47 -13.91 2.84
CA PRO A 153 8.88 -14.38 1.60
C PRO A 153 8.00 -15.61 1.82
N THR A 154 6.78 -15.59 1.26
CA THR A 154 5.84 -16.73 1.32
C THR A 154 5.71 -17.44 -0.03
N ASN A 155 5.84 -16.68 -1.13
CA ASN A 155 5.80 -17.20 -2.50
C ASN A 155 6.84 -16.47 -3.35
N ILE A 156 7.46 -17.20 -4.28
CA ILE A 156 8.42 -16.65 -5.22
C ILE A 156 8.01 -17.07 -6.64
N ASN A 157 7.74 -16.11 -7.51
CA ASN A 157 7.49 -16.33 -8.93
C ASN A 157 8.80 -16.20 -9.70
N LEU A 158 9.14 -17.22 -10.49
CA LEU A 158 10.34 -17.23 -11.31
C LEU A 158 9.96 -17.30 -12.79
N TYR A 159 10.69 -16.59 -13.62
CA TYR A 159 10.53 -16.59 -15.06
C TYR A 159 11.90 -16.79 -15.75
N LYS A 160 11.92 -17.63 -16.78
CA LYS A 160 13.07 -17.82 -17.66
C LYS A 160 12.62 -17.63 -19.11
N ALA A 161 13.18 -16.66 -19.80
CA ALA A 161 12.97 -16.51 -21.24
C ALA A 161 13.65 -17.67 -21.98
N VAL A 162 12.95 -18.23 -22.98
CA VAL A 162 13.48 -19.22 -23.91
C VAL A 162 13.52 -18.59 -25.31
N PRO A 163 14.66 -18.56 -25.98
CA PRO A 163 14.75 -18.05 -27.34
C PRO A 163 13.85 -18.86 -28.29
N PRO A 164 13.28 -18.23 -29.33
CA PRO A 164 12.54 -18.99 -30.35
C PRO A 164 13.44 -20.05 -31.00
N ALA A 165 12.84 -21.16 -31.40
CA ALA A 165 13.54 -22.19 -32.17
C ALA A 165 14.04 -21.60 -33.49
N ALA A 166 15.26 -21.95 -33.88
CA ALA A 166 15.88 -21.57 -35.15
C ALA A 166 15.12 -22.21 -36.33
#